data_11c9bf88184387d8ff089c6cfd52da8a
#
_entry.id   11c9bf88184387d8ff089c6cfd52da8a
#
_cell.length_a   1.000
_cell.length_b   1.000
_cell.length_c   1.000
_cell.angle_alpha   90.00
_cell.angle_beta   90.00
_cell.angle_gamma   90.00
#
_symmetry.space_group_name_H-M   'P 1'
#
loop_
_entity.id
_entity.type
_entity.pdbx_description
1 polymer ?
#
loop_
_entity_poly.entity_id
_entity_poly.type
_entity_poly.pdbx_seq_one_letter_code
_entity_poly.pdbx_strand_id
1 'polypeptide(L)'
;MKLRWMAIFALVSVFLLSSCAMLIGTRDVDFSLVSLQQSLNKRLPFTKRYLGLIDVTATNAQLVLDADQGRLHIDMDVTMALPIARKSWSGKLAMSGVITLDAAHNAVILNDTQLDKITLANLDGAYSEQATQIGGLLARELMQSVPLYSFKPEDLRYVGVTFVPTRIVTKTDRLVVTFEPQK
;
A
#
# COMPACT_ATOMS: atom_id res chain seq x y z
N MET A 1 -24.42 56.77 -23.23
CA MET A 1 -25.06 55.44 -23.15
C MET A 1 -24.10 54.30 -23.46
N LYS A 2 -23.25 54.40 -24.49
CA LYS A 2 -22.32 53.32 -24.90
C LYS A 2 -21.25 52.91 -23.82
N LEU A 3 -20.77 53.89 -23.05
CA LEU A 3 -19.76 53.67 -22.02
C LEU A 3 -20.26 52.81 -20.85
N ARG A 4 -21.51 52.96 -20.47
CA ARG A 4 -22.15 52.20 -19.37
C ARG A 4 -22.42 50.73 -19.77
N TRP A 5 -22.68 50.46 -21.03
CA TRP A 5 -22.84 49.10 -21.57
C TRP A 5 -21.53 48.38 -21.68
N MET A 6 -20.44 49.07 -22.04
CA MET A 6 -19.10 48.46 -22.03
C MET A 6 -18.63 48.09 -20.63
N ALA A 7 -18.94 48.90 -19.60
CA ALA A 7 -18.60 48.56 -18.23
C ALA A 7 -19.38 47.35 -17.69
N ILE A 8 -20.64 47.19 -18.09
CA ILE A 8 -21.45 46.01 -17.70
C ILE A 8 -20.92 44.75 -18.39
N PHE A 9 -20.54 44.83 -19.68
CA PHE A 9 -19.95 43.70 -20.39
C PHE A 9 -18.59 43.26 -19.81
N ALA A 10 -17.74 44.20 -19.40
CA ALA A 10 -16.49 43.92 -18.75
C ALA A 10 -16.69 43.25 -17.36
N LEU A 11 -17.69 43.69 -16.61
CA LEU A 11 -17.99 43.12 -15.29
C LEU A 11 -18.52 41.67 -15.38
N VAL A 12 -19.39 41.41 -16.36
CA VAL A 12 -19.94 40.06 -16.62
C VAL A 12 -18.85 39.11 -17.12
N SER A 13 -17.88 39.60 -17.93
CA SER A 13 -16.76 38.78 -18.43
C SER A 13 -15.82 38.35 -17.33
N VAL A 14 -15.59 39.17 -16.29
CA VAL A 14 -14.76 38.83 -15.13
C VAL A 14 -15.44 37.78 -14.24
N PHE A 15 -16.77 37.81 -14.12
CA PHE A 15 -17.51 36.79 -13.34
C PHE A 15 -17.53 35.40 -14.00
N LEU A 16 -17.47 35.36 -15.33
CA LEU A 16 -17.43 34.07 -16.05
C LEU A 16 -16.08 33.35 -15.98
N LEU A 17 -15.00 34.05 -15.74
CA LEU A 17 -13.65 33.46 -15.63
C LEU A 17 -13.39 32.83 -14.26
N SER A 18 -14.15 33.20 -13.22
CA SER A 18 -13.98 32.64 -11.86
C SER A 18 -14.68 31.29 -11.67
N SER A 19 -15.49 30.83 -12.60
CA SER A 19 -16.34 29.65 -12.44
C SER A 19 -15.68 28.32 -12.84
N CYS A 20 -14.54 28.35 -13.54
CA CYS A 20 -13.94 27.11 -14.05
C CYS A 20 -13.14 26.30 -13.01
N ALA A 21 -12.74 26.90 -11.91
CA ALA A 21 -11.97 26.20 -10.87
C ALA A 21 -12.85 25.28 -9.99
N MET A 22 -14.15 25.42 -10.02
CA MET A 22 -15.11 24.67 -9.19
C MET A 22 -15.62 23.37 -9.83
N LEU A 23 -15.25 23.09 -11.07
CA LEU A 23 -15.72 21.93 -11.84
C LEU A 23 -14.84 20.68 -11.72
N ILE A 24 -13.70 20.77 -11.06
CA ILE A 24 -12.82 19.61 -10.87
C ILE A 24 -13.25 18.90 -9.57
N GLY A 25 -14.12 17.90 -9.76
CA GLY A 25 -14.66 17.07 -8.67
C GLY A 25 -13.68 15.99 -8.21
N THR A 26 -14.16 15.16 -7.30
CA THR A 26 -13.49 13.95 -6.83
C THR A 26 -13.21 12.97 -7.98
N ARG A 27 -12.12 12.19 -7.85
CA ARG A 27 -11.73 11.16 -8.83
C ARG A 27 -11.46 9.86 -8.14
N ASP A 28 -12.00 8.79 -8.70
CA ASP A 28 -11.67 7.43 -8.28
C ASP A 28 -10.63 6.84 -9.23
N VAL A 29 -9.60 6.22 -8.64
CA VAL A 29 -8.56 5.53 -9.38
C VAL A 29 -8.50 4.08 -8.92
N ASP A 30 -8.54 3.17 -9.89
CA ASP A 30 -8.52 1.73 -9.65
C ASP A 30 -7.08 1.20 -9.70
N PHE A 31 -6.68 0.49 -8.66
CA PHE A 31 -5.41 -0.27 -8.59
C PHE A 31 -5.73 -1.75 -8.64
N SER A 32 -5.54 -2.38 -9.79
CA SER A 32 -5.84 -3.78 -9.95
C SER A 32 -4.94 -4.68 -9.09
N LEU A 33 -5.47 -5.81 -8.60
CA LEU A 33 -4.70 -6.80 -7.86
C LEU A 33 -3.46 -7.26 -8.65
N VAL A 34 -3.59 -7.37 -9.97
CA VAL A 34 -2.47 -7.72 -10.86
C VAL A 34 -1.33 -6.70 -10.77
N SER A 35 -1.65 -5.40 -10.78
CA SER A 35 -0.63 -4.35 -10.67
C SER A 35 0.03 -4.31 -9.30
N LEU A 36 -0.74 -4.56 -8.23
CA LEU A 36 -0.21 -4.67 -6.86
C LEU A 36 0.72 -5.87 -6.74
N GLN A 37 0.32 -7.03 -7.28
CA GLN A 37 1.13 -8.24 -7.32
C GLN A 37 2.45 -8.02 -8.08
N GLN A 38 2.41 -7.38 -9.24
CA GLN A 38 3.61 -7.03 -10.00
C GLN A 38 4.55 -6.09 -9.22
N SER A 39 3.98 -5.12 -8.51
CA SER A 39 4.76 -4.18 -7.68
C SER A 39 5.44 -4.88 -6.51
N LEU A 40 4.77 -5.84 -5.89
CA LEU A 40 5.35 -6.68 -4.84
C LEU A 40 6.46 -7.58 -5.40
N ASN A 41 6.23 -8.23 -6.52
CA ASN A 41 7.20 -9.12 -7.15
C ASN A 41 8.51 -8.41 -7.52
N LYS A 42 8.45 -7.11 -7.87
CA LYS A 42 9.66 -6.31 -8.13
C LYS A 42 10.52 -6.07 -6.89
N ARG A 43 9.97 -6.23 -5.69
CA ARG A 43 10.66 -6.06 -4.41
C ARG A 43 11.19 -7.36 -3.83
N LEU A 44 10.86 -8.49 -4.46
CA LEU A 44 11.32 -9.81 -4.08
C LEU A 44 12.51 -10.25 -4.97
N PRO A 45 13.46 -11.07 -4.44
CA PRO A 45 13.51 -11.58 -3.07
C PRO A 45 13.86 -10.47 -2.06
N PHE A 46 13.23 -10.53 -0.89
CA PHE A 46 13.56 -9.66 0.23
C PHE A 46 14.32 -10.46 1.27
N THR A 47 15.52 -10.00 1.63
CA THR A 47 16.34 -10.64 2.67
C THR A 47 16.67 -9.64 3.76
N LYS A 48 16.43 -10.03 5.00
CA LYS A 48 16.78 -9.23 6.18
C LYS A 48 17.40 -10.08 7.27
N ARG A 49 18.39 -9.49 7.95
CA ARG A 49 19.04 -10.11 9.11
C ARG A 49 18.38 -9.63 10.40
N TYR A 50 17.96 -10.60 11.21
CA TYR A 50 17.31 -10.38 12.50
C TYR A 50 18.27 -10.72 13.64
N LEU A 51 18.29 -9.86 14.68
CA LEU A 51 19.13 -10.00 15.85
C LEU A 51 20.63 -10.20 15.51
N GLY A 52 21.05 -9.82 14.30
CA GLY A 52 22.42 -10.03 13.82
C GLY A 52 22.79 -11.51 13.54
N LEU A 53 21.85 -12.45 13.71
CA LEU A 53 22.11 -13.89 13.72
C LEU A 53 21.30 -14.66 12.66
N ILE A 54 20.09 -14.26 12.36
CA ILE A 54 19.15 -15.02 11.53
C ILE A 54 18.89 -14.25 10.25
N ASP A 55 19.22 -14.83 9.11
CA ASP A 55 18.87 -14.31 7.80
C ASP A 55 17.52 -14.88 7.39
N VAL A 56 16.56 -13.99 7.08
CA VAL A 56 15.25 -14.36 6.59
C VAL A 56 15.09 -13.85 5.19
N THR A 57 14.76 -14.76 4.29
CA THR A 57 14.50 -14.45 2.87
C THR A 57 13.06 -14.79 2.55
N ALA A 58 12.32 -13.80 2.02
CA ALA A 58 10.97 -13.96 1.51
C ALA A 58 10.98 -13.99 -0.02
N THR A 59 10.21 -14.91 -0.60
CA THR A 59 10.06 -15.10 -2.05
C THR A 59 8.62 -15.49 -2.39
N ASN A 60 8.26 -15.46 -3.66
CA ASN A 60 6.99 -16.01 -4.19
C ASN A 60 5.74 -15.49 -3.47
N ALA A 61 5.67 -14.20 -3.14
CA ALA A 61 4.51 -13.67 -2.47
C ALA A 61 3.28 -13.63 -3.38
N GLN A 62 2.13 -14.03 -2.82
CA GLN A 62 0.82 -13.99 -3.47
C GLN A 62 -0.11 -13.12 -2.66
N LEU A 63 -0.84 -12.24 -3.35
CA LEU A 63 -1.79 -11.29 -2.74
C LEU A 63 -3.23 -11.76 -2.96
N VAL A 64 -4.05 -11.64 -1.91
CA VAL A 64 -5.51 -11.83 -1.97
C VAL A 64 -6.18 -10.66 -1.26
N LEU A 65 -7.14 -10.01 -1.93
CA LEU A 65 -7.94 -8.95 -1.36
C LEU A 65 -9.22 -9.52 -0.74
N ASP A 66 -9.44 -9.24 0.54
CA ASP A 66 -10.69 -9.51 1.24
C ASP A 66 -11.52 -8.22 1.28
N ALA A 67 -12.55 -8.15 0.42
CA ALA A 67 -13.43 -7.00 0.29
C ALA A 67 -14.32 -6.81 1.53
N ASP A 68 -14.71 -7.89 2.20
CA ASP A 68 -15.63 -7.86 3.34
C ASP A 68 -14.96 -7.28 4.58
N GLN A 69 -13.69 -7.62 4.79
CA GLN A 69 -12.92 -7.15 5.94
C GLN A 69 -12.00 -5.96 5.63
N GLY A 70 -11.88 -5.56 4.34
CA GLY A 70 -10.94 -4.53 3.91
C GLY A 70 -9.48 -4.92 4.15
N ARG A 71 -9.17 -6.22 4.13
CA ARG A 71 -7.83 -6.76 4.42
C ARG A 71 -7.13 -7.22 3.16
N LEU A 72 -5.82 -7.18 3.22
CA LEU A 72 -4.94 -7.83 2.26
C LEU A 72 -4.29 -9.03 2.95
N HIS A 73 -4.44 -10.21 2.35
CA HIS A 73 -3.73 -11.42 2.73
C HIS A 73 -2.51 -11.61 1.83
N ILE A 74 -1.41 -12.00 2.42
CA ILE A 74 -0.14 -12.25 1.71
C ILE A 74 0.39 -13.62 2.15
N ASP A 75 0.45 -14.54 1.19
CA ASP A 75 1.11 -15.82 1.33
C ASP A 75 2.47 -15.76 0.65
N MET A 76 3.53 -16.20 1.30
CA MET A 76 4.88 -16.20 0.74
C MET A 76 5.71 -17.39 1.18
N ASP A 77 6.69 -17.73 0.37
CA ASP A 77 7.72 -18.67 0.76
C ASP A 77 8.77 -17.95 1.59
N VAL A 78 9.21 -18.58 2.68
CA VAL A 78 10.26 -18.04 3.56
C VAL A 78 11.37 -19.04 3.76
N THR A 79 12.59 -18.55 3.80
CA THR A 79 13.76 -19.31 4.24
C THR A 79 14.39 -18.57 5.40
N MET A 80 14.55 -19.27 6.51
CA MET A 80 15.25 -18.80 7.70
C MET A 80 16.59 -19.52 7.79
N ALA A 81 17.69 -18.78 7.80
CA ALA A 81 19.03 -19.34 7.91
C ALA A 81 19.72 -18.81 9.17
N LEU A 82 20.39 -19.72 9.89
CA LEU A 82 21.27 -19.43 11.01
C LEU A 82 22.73 -19.75 10.59
N PRO A 83 23.45 -18.78 10.00
CA PRO A 83 24.75 -19.03 9.37
C PRO A 83 25.79 -19.62 10.34
N ILE A 84 25.78 -19.17 11.60
CA ILE A 84 26.72 -19.65 12.64
C ILE A 84 26.54 -21.14 12.89
N ALA A 85 25.28 -21.62 12.90
CA ALA A 85 24.98 -23.03 13.12
C ALA A 85 24.95 -23.85 11.82
N ARG A 86 25.11 -23.21 10.66
CA ARG A 86 24.93 -23.80 9.32
C ARG A 86 23.59 -24.51 9.15
N LYS A 87 22.54 -23.98 9.77
CA LYS A 87 21.17 -24.50 9.68
C LYS A 87 20.32 -23.59 8.83
N SER A 88 19.39 -24.18 8.09
CA SER A 88 18.40 -23.45 7.30
C SER A 88 17.08 -24.22 7.30
N TRP A 89 15.97 -23.47 7.37
CA TRP A 89 14.62 -23.99 7.34
C TRP A 89 13.85 -23.22 6.27
N SER A 90 13.13 -23.94 5.45
CA SER A 90 12.25 -23.34 4.43
C SER A 90 10.81 -23.66 4.74
N GLY A 91 9.91 -22.77 4.35
CA GLY A 91 8.49 -22.98 4.60
C GLY A 91 7.62 -21.87 4.04
N LYS A 92 6.45 -21.71 4.63
CA LYS A 92 5.44 -20.73 4.22
C LYS A 92 5.09 -19.81 5.36
N LEU A 93 4.87 -18.56 5.01
CA LEU A 93 4.39 -17.50 5.89
C LEU A 93 3.11 -16.93 5.29
N ALA A 94 2.02 -16.93 6.07
CA ALA A 94 0.78 -16.24 5.75
C ALA A 94 0.59 -15.10 6.74
N MET A 95 0.28 -13.92 6.22
CA MET A 95 0.04 -12.73 7.01
C MET A 95 -1.09 -11.91 6.41
N SER A 96 -1.71 -11.07 7.22
CA SER A 96 -2.74 -10.16 6.74
C SER A 96 -2.63 -8.80 7.40
N GLY A 97 -3.25 -7.79 6.77
CA GLY A 97 -3.33 -6.44 7.32
C GLY A 97 -4.48 -5.65 6.71
N VAL A 98 -4.97 -4.66 7.44
CA VAL A 98 -6.01 -3.73 6.98
C VAL A 98 -5.38 -2.69 6.07
N ILE A 99 -5.96 -2.50 4.89
CA ILE A 99 -5.48 -1.51 3.92
C ILE A 99 -6.00 -0.13 4.34
N THR A 100 -5.07 0.81 4.51
CA THR A 100 -5.39 2.19 4.90
C THR A 100 -4.60 3.20 4.09
N LEU A 101 -5.05 4.46 4.13
CA LEU A 101 -4.34 5.60 3.56
C LEU A 101 -3.47 6.27 4.63
N ASP A 102 -2.22 6.48 4.31
CA ASP A 102 -1.35 7.43 5.00
C ASP A 102 -1.35 8.75 4.20
N ALA A 103 -2.24 9.65 4.57
CA ALA A 103 -2.40 10.93 3.88
C ALA A 103 -1.16 11.84 4.06
N ALA A 104 -0.40 11.69 5.15
CA ALA A 104 0.79 12.49 5.40
C ALA A 104 1.92 12.16 4.42
N HIS A 105 2.02 10.90 4.02
CA HIS A 105 3.05 10.41 3.09
C HIS A 105 2.50 10.09 1.70
N ASN A 106 1.23 10.40 1.43
CA ASN A 106 0.54 10.07 0.19
C ASN A 106 0.76 8.60 -0.21
N ALA A 107 0.46 7.69 0.71
CA ALA A 107 0.73 6.27 0.53
C ALA A 107 -0.45 5.39 0.94
N VAL A 108 -0.52 4.21 0.34
CA VAL A 108 -1.33 3.10 0.82
C VAL A 108 -0.45 2.22 1.69
N ILE A 109 -0.86 2.00 2.92
CA ILE A 109 -0.12 1.21 3.91
C ILE A 109 -1.00 0.07 4.45
N LEU A 110 -0.36 -0.88 5.12
CA LEU A 110 -1.06 -1.90 5.90
C LEU A 110 -0.96 -1.58 7.38
N ASN A 111 -2.11 -1.55 8.02
CA ASN A 111 -2.25 -1.44 9.47
C ASN A 111 -2.79 -2.75 10.05
N ASP A 112 -2.76 -2.87 11.37
CA ASP A 112 -3.26 -4.05 12.10
C ASP A 112 -2.76 -5.36 11.48
N THR A 113 -1.45 -5.41 11.28
CA THR A 113 -0.80 -6.55 10.64
C THR A 113 -0.74 -7.74 11.59
N GLN A 114 -1.11 -8.91 11.08
CA GLN A 114 -1.17 -10.15 11.83
C GLN A 114 -0.40 -11.26 11.11
N LEU A 115 0.22 -12.12 11.90
CA LEU A 115 0.73 -13.39 11.42
C LEU A 115 -0.42 -14.40 11.46
N ASP A 116 -0.92 -14.80 10.30
CA ASP A 116 -2.02 -15.77 10.20
C ASP A 116 -1.48 -17.20 10.37
N LYS A 117 -0.34 -17.50 9.73
CA LYS A 117 0.27 -18.82 9.81
C LYS A 117 1.76 -18.78 9.47
N ILE A 118 2.54 -19.61 10.15
CA ILE A 118 3.91 -19.95 9.74
C ILE A 118 4.09 -21.47 9.77
N THR A 119 4.71 -22.02 8.74
CA THR A 119 5.03 -23.44 8.66
C THR A 119 6.46 -23.56 8.14
N LEU A 120 7.34 -24.17 8.91
CA LEU A 120 8.72 -24.43 8.52
C LEU A 120 8.95 -25.95 8.47
N ALA A 121 9.56 -26.41 7.38
CA ALA A 121 9.91 -27.82 7.23
C ALA A 121 11.10 -28.17 8.13
N ASN A 122 11.04 -29.35 8.71
CA ASN A 122 12.13 -29.93 9.54
C ASN A 122 12.54 -29.05 10.74
N LEU A 123 11.60 -28.24 11.25
CA LEU A 123 11.84 -27.49 12.45
C LEU A 123 11.67 -28.41 13.66
N ASP A 124 12.73 -28.60 14.43
CA ASP A 124 12.68 -29.35 15.70
C ASP A 124 11.71 -28.62 16.65
N GLY A 125 10.88 -29.37 17.41
CA GLY A 125 9.90 -28.83 18.33
C GLY A 125 10.44 -27.80 19.32
N ALA A 126 11.73 -27.93 19.67
CA ALA A 126 12.46 -26.99 20.53
C ALA A 126 12.56 -25.55 19.94
N TYR A 127 12.40 -25.38 18.62
CA TYR A 127 12.50 -24.08 17.95
C TYR A 127 11.18 -23.54 17.42
N SER A 128 10.07 -24.28 17.58
CA SER A 128 8.77 -23.91 17.01
C SER A 128 8.22 -22.61 17.61
N GLU A 129 8.40 -22.40 18.90
CA GLU A 129 7.94 -21.19 19.59
C GLU A 129 8.77 -19.96 19.14
N GLN A 130 10.08 -20.10 19.05
CA GLN A 130 10.97 -19.05 18.55
C GLN A 130 10.66 -18.70 17.09
N ALA A 131 10.36 -19.69 16.25
CA ALA A 131 9.98 -19.47 14.87
C ALA A 131 8.68 -18.67 14.77
N THR A 132 7.69 -18.96 15.61
CA THR A 132 6.43 -18.22 15.69
C THR A 132 6.65 -16.77 16.14
N GLN A 133 7.48 -16.56 17.17
CA GLN A 133 7.84 -15.22 17.63
C GLN A 133 8.57 -14.40 16.55
N ILE A 134 9.54 -15.02 15.87
CA ILE A 134 10.27 -14.39 14.76
C ILE A 134 9.33 -14.10 13.60
N GLY A 135 8.43 -15.02 13.24
CA GLY A 135 7.41 -14.84 12.22
C GLY A 135 6.49 -13.65 12.52
N GLY A 136 6.05 -13.48 13.76
CA GLY A 136 5.25 -12.34 14.21
C GLY A 136 6.01 -11.01 14.16
N LEU A 137 7.30 -10.99 14.48
CA LEU A 137 8.16 -9.82 14.34
C LEU A 137 8.36 -9.47 12.86
N LEU A 138 8.58 -10.48 12.01
CA LEU A 138 8.69 -10.34 10.56
C LEU A 138 7.44 -9.73 9.95
N ALA A 139 6.26 -10.29 10.28
CA ALA A 139 5.00 -9.79 9.78
C ALA A 139 4.84 -8.30 10.10
N ARG A 140 5.07 -7.91 11.34
CA ARG A 140 5.00 -6.50 11.76
C ARG A 140 6.01 -5.62 11.03
N GLU A 141 7.25 -6.04 10.94
CA GLU A 141 8.32 -5.22 10.37
C GLU A 141 8.22 -5.09 8.85
N LEU A 142 7.91 -6.18 8.15
CA LEU A 142 7.71 -6.16 6.70
C LEU A 142 6.54 -5.26 6.29
N MET A 143 5.49 -5.18 7.11
CA MET A 143 4.27 -4.48 6.76
C MET A 143 4.21 -3.04 7.28
N GLN A 144 4.83 -2.74 8.42
CA GLN A 144 4.87 -1.37 8.95
C GLN A 144 5.90 -0.47 8.26
N SER A 145 6.92 -1.04 7.65
CA SER A 145 8.06 -0.30 7.10
C SER A 145 7.98 -0.03 5.61
N VAL A 146 7.06 -0.68 4.88
CA VAL A 146 7.01 -0.58 3.42
C VAL A 146 5.60 -0.27 2.96
N PRO A 147 5.35 0.93 2.39
CA PRO A 147 4.07 1.23 1.81
C PRO A 147 3.78 0.25 0.65
N LEU A 148 2.54 -0.23 0.55
CA LEU A 148 2.08 -1.03 -0.59
C LEU A 148 2.23 -0.24 -1.89
N TYR A 149 1.86 1.04 -1.82
CA TYR A 149 1.96 1.97 -2.93
C TYR A 149 2.22 3.39 -2.40
N SER A 150 3.13 4.13 -3.03
CA SER A 150 3.36 5.55 -2.76
C SER A 150 3.00 6.34 -4.00
N PHE A 151 2.11 7.32 -3.85
CA PHE A 151 1.73 8.22 -4.93
C PHE A 151 2.85 9.25 -5.13
N LYS A 152 3.31 9.35 -6.35
CA LYS A 152 4.31 10.36 -6.69
C LYS A 152 3.63 11.73 -6.84
N PRO A 153 4.33 12.85 -6.58
CA PRO A 153 3.76 14.20 -6.74
C PRO A 153 3.18 14.46 -8.14
N GLU A 154 3.78 13.87 -9.18
CA GLU A 154 3.29 13.94 -10.55
C GLU A 154 1.95 13.22 -10.75
N ASP A 155 1.73 12.09 -10.06
CA ASP A 155 0.48 11.32 -10.12
C ASP A 155 -0.68 12.08 -9.44
N LEU A 156 -0.34 12.97 -8.50
CA LEU A 156 -1.29 13.78 -7.76
C LEU A 156 -1.65 15.11 -8.44
N ARG A 157 -1.05 15.41 -9.60
CA ARG A 157 -1.32 16.64 -10.35
C ARG A 157 -2.11 16.36 -11.62
N TYR A 158 -3.24 17.05 -11.77
CA TYR A 158 -4.04 16.98 -12.98
C TYR A 158 -4.57 18.35 -13.36
N VAL A 159 -4.30 18.80 -14.61
CA VAL A 159 -4.73 20.12 -15.16
C VAL A 159 -4.40 21.28 -14.22
N GLY A 160 -3.20 21.25 -13.60
CA GLY A 160 -2.73 22.31 -12.70
C GLY A 160 -3.30 22.26 -11.27
N VAL A 161 -4.19 21.29 -10.98
CA VAL A 161 -4.76 21.09 -9.64
C VAL A 161 -4.04 19.94 -8.96
N THR A 162 -3.70 20.12 -7.68
CA THR A 162 -3.16 19.06 -6.83
C THR A 162 -4.31 18.29 -6.17
N PHE A 163 -4.23 16.97 -6.19
CA PHE A 163 -5.18 16.08 -5.55
C PHE A 163 -4.55 15.39 -4.35
N VAL A 164 -5.36 15.06 -3.36
CA VAL A 164 -4.95 14.28 -2.20
C VAL A 164 -5.82 13.04 -2.09
N PRO A 165 -5.27 11.87 -1.73
CA PRO A 165 -6.06 10.67 -1.50
C PRO A 165 -6.84 10.83 -0.18
N THR A 166 -8.17 10.65 -0.24
CA THR A 166 -9.06 10.86 0.91
C THR A 166 -9.76 9.60 1.37
N ARG A 167 -9.95 8.63 0.48
CA ARG A 167 -10.67 7.40 0.77
C ARG A 167 -10.08 6.22 0.01
N ILE A 168 -10.10 5.04 0.65
CA ILE A 168 -9.77 3.77 0.01
C ILE A 168 -10.88 2.76 0.24
N VAL A 169 -11.21 1.99 -0.79
CA VAL A 169 -12.18 0.89 -0.73
C VAL A 169 -11.54 -0.34 -1.33
N THR A 170 -11.57 -1.43 -0.58
CA THR A 170 -11.11 -2.74 -1.04
C THR A 170 -12.24 -3.44 -1.78
N LYS A 171 -11.95 -3.91 -3.00
CA LYS A 171 -12.80 -4.83 -3.76
C LYS A 171 -12.05 -6.15 -3.96
N THR A 172 -12.73 -7.16 -4.43
CA THR A 172 -12.13 -8.52 -4.58
C THR A 172 -10.95 -8.55 -5.57
N ASP A 173 -10.98 -7.69 -6.59
CA ASP A 173 -10.01 -7.68 -7.69
C ASP A 173 -9.17 -6.39 -7.76
N ARG A 174 -9.48 -5.37 -6.93
CA ARG A 174 -8.84 -4.06 -6.97
C ARG A 174 -9.00 -3.26 -5.69
N LEU A 175 -8.17 -2.25 -5.54
CA LEU A 175 -8.36 -1.15 -4.61
C LEU A 175 -8.88 0.06 -5.38
N VAL A 176 -9.88 0.75 -4.84
CA VAL A 176 -10.37 2.02 -5.36
C VAL A 176 -9.94 3.13 -4.42
N VAL A 177 -9.15 4.07 -4.91
CA VAL A 177 -8.71 5.24 -4.13
C VAL A 177 -9.41 6.48 -4.67
N THR A 178 -10.11 7.18 -3.79
CA THR A 178 -10.77 8.46 -4.10
C THR A 178 -9.78 9.59 -3.82
N PHE A 179 -9.63 10.48 -4.79
CA PHE A 179 -8.81 11.68 -4.72
C PHE A 179 -9.70 12.93 -4.76
N GLU A 180 -9.41 13.88 -3.89
CA GLU A 180 -10.09 15.18 -3.84
C GLU A 180 -9.10 16.30 -4.19
N PRO A 181 -9.58 17.35 -4.88
CA PRO A 181 -8.75 18.52 -5.16
C PRO A 181 -8.35 19.23 -3.86
N GLN A 182 -7.07 19.53 -3.72
CA GLN A 182 -6.55 20.32 -2.60
C GLN A 182 -6.99 21.77 -2.78
N LYS A 183 -7.69 22.31 -1.79
CA LYS A 183 -8.14 23.70 -1.77
C LYS A 183 -7.03 24.66 -1.42
#